data_7dca42cd5067ae6c7d90524da93ee633
#
_entry.id   7dca42cd5067ae6c7d90524da93ee633
#
_cell.length_a   1.000
_cell.length_b   1.000
_cell.length_c   1.000
_cell.angle_alpha   90.00
_cell.angle_beta   90.00
_cell.angle_gamma   90.00
#
_symmetry.space_group_name_H-M   'P 1'
#
loop_
_entity.id
_entity.type
_entity.pdbx_description
1 polymer ?
#
loop_
_entity_poly.entity_id
_entity_poly.type
_entity_poly.pdbx_seq_one_letter_code
_entity_poly.pdbx_strand_id
1 'polypeptide(L)'
;MKTYIKFLINLFNISLLKIFITFFIIILITNILEQIEFFKNIDLSFFYLFFLSLLNTPSVLFEILPFIFLLGTQVFFIHLIEKNELQVFKYSGLNNIKIIKILGLYSFILGIIMVIFFYNGSSILKNSYLLIKNNYSDDNKYLAVITENGLWIKDEINDNINIINARQVNNEFLLNVSITKFNKDFDLVEVLQSERVDITSKKWKIFNPITLKGNSQSTLNELILHSNFDLQKINSLFSNLSSLSIIDLITLRKSYMSLNYSVTDINSHLLKIVSYPVYLTLITIFSAIIMFNIGYQKNTFYKITLGIFLSVIIYYINNFLSVLGTNEKIPVTLSIFLPLIILSIINFISIIKLNEK
;
A
#
# COMPACT_ATOMS: atom_id res chain seq x y z
N MET A 1 -25.40 21.83 -14.89
CA MET A 1 -25.47 20.34 -14.81
C MET A 1 -26.94 19.95 -14.84
N LYS A 2 -27.37 18.95 -15.66
CA LYS A 2 -28.78 18.53 -15.72
C LYS A 2 -29.24 17.98 -14.37
N THR A 3 -30.47 18.28 -13.94
CA THR A 3 -31.01 17.97 -12.59
C THR A 3 -30.87 16.49 -12.21
N TYR A 4 -31.12 15.58 -13.16
CA TYR A 4 -30.99 14.15 -12.91
C TYR A 4 -29.54 13.71 -12.66
N ILE A 5 -28.52 14.35 -13.27
CA ILE A 5 -27.10 14.03 -13.02
C ILE A 5 -26.74 14.41 -11.58
N LYS A 6 -27.18 15.60 -11.13
CA LYS A 6 -26.96 16.04 -9.75
C LYS A 6 -27.61 15.09 -8.75
N PHE A 7 -28.82 14.63 -9.04
CA PHE A 7 -29.53 13.66 -8.20
C PHE A 7 -28.77 12.34 -8.10
N LEU A 8 -28.37 11.73 -9.26
CA LEU A 8 -27.65 10.47 -9.29
C LEU A 8 -26.32 10.55 -8.53
N ILE A 9 -25.55 11.63 -8.73
CA ILE A 9 -24.28 11.84 -8.05
C ILE A 9 -24.48 12.01 -6.54
N ASN A 10 -25.47 12.81 -6.11
CA ASN A 10 -25.75 13.02 -4.70
C ASN A 10 -26.16 11.71 -4.00
N LEU A 11 -27.07 10.95 -4.62
CA LEU A 11 -27.50 9.65 -4.10
C LEU A 11 -26.32 8.65 -4.03
N PHE A 12 -25.47 8.64 -5.06
CA PHE A 12 -24.28 7.80 -5.09
C PHE A 12 -23.29 8.16 -3.96
N ASN A 13 -23.04 9.46 -3.75
CA ASN A 13 -22.20 9.92 -2.64
C ASN A 13 -22.74 9.52 -1.27
N ILE A 14 -24.06 9.66 -1.05
CA ILE A 14 -24.70 9.24 0.21
C ILE A 14 -24.53 7.73 0.39
N SER A 15 -24.69 6.94 -0.67
CA SER A 15 -24.55 5.48 -0.61
C SER A 15 -23.10 5.06 -0.35
N LEU A 16 -22.13 5.69 -1.02
CA LEU A 16 -20.70 5.47 -0.75
C LEU A 16 -20.33 5.87 0.68
N LEU A 17 -20.79 7.02 1.16
CA LEU A 17 -20.49 7.52 2.51
C LEU A 17 -21.03 6.57 3.58
N LYS A 18 -22.24 6.02 3.42
CA LYS A 18 -22.81 5.03 4.35
C LYS A 18 -21.91 3.81 4.47
N ILE A 19 -21.50 3.23 3.35
CA ILE A 19 -20.61 2.05 3.34
C ILE A 19 -19.22 2.41 3.86
N PHE A 20 -18.68 3.59 3.50
CA PHE A 20 -17.39 4.06 4.00
C PHE A 20 -17.38 4.19 5.53
N ILE A 21 -18.41 4.80 6.14
CA ILE A 21 -18.51 4.91 7.59
C ILE A 21 -18.65 3.54 8.25
N THR A 22 -19.42 2.63 7.66
CA THR A 22 -19.55 1.26 8.18
C THR A 22 -18.20 0.56 8.24
N PHE A 23 -17.44 0.58 7.15
CA PHE A 23 -16.10 -0.02 7.10
C PHE A 23 -15.08 0.72 7.98
N PHE A 24 -15.18 2.04 8.09
CA PHE A 24 -14.35 2.82 9.01
C PHE A 24 -14.51 2.33 10.46
N ILE A 25 -15.74 2.14 10.91
CA ILE A 25 -16.02 1.65 12.28
C ILE A 25 -15.49 0.23 12.46
N ILE A 26 -15.71 -0.68 11.48
CA ILE A 26 -15.24 -2.06 11.57
C ILE A 26 -13.72 -2.10 11.66
N ILE A 27 -13.00 -1.37 10.79
CA ILE A 27 -11.54 -1.34 10.78
C ILE A 27 -10.99 -0.69 12.05
N LEU A 28 -11.64 0.37 12.53
CA LEU A 28 -11.23 1.02 13.77
C LEU A 28 -11.30 0.05 14.95
N ILE A 29 -12.40 -0.73 15.06
CA ILE A 29 -12.55 -1.74 16.11
C ILE A 29 -11.47 -2.82 15.99
N THR A 30 -11.21 -3.34 14.78
CA THR A 30 -10.19 -4.37 14.58
C THR A 30 -8.78 -3.83 14.89
N ASN A 31 -8.47 -2.59 14.50
CA ASN A 31 -7.21 -1.94 14.86
C ASN A 31 -7.07 -1.74 16.37
N ILE A 32 -8.15 -1.37 17.09
CA ILE A 32 -8.10 -1.24 18.56
C ILE A 32 -7.78 -2.60 19.21
N LEU A 33 -8.39 -3.67 18.75
CA LEU A 33 -8.13 -5.01 19.29
C LEU A 33 -6.65 -5.42 19.03
N GLU A 34 -6.11 -5.11 17.84
CA GLU A 34 -4.70 -5.34 17.53
C GLU A 34 -3.78 -4.54 18.45
N GLN A 35 -4.10 -3.26 18.75
CA GLN A 35 -3.28 -2.45 19.66
C GLN A 35 -3.35 -2.99 21.10
N ILE A 36 -4.52 -3.41 21.58
CA ILE A 36 -4.68 -4.01 22.92
C ILE A 36 -3.79 -5.26 23.04
N GLU A 37 -3.76 -6.11 22.02
CA GLU A 37 -2.93 -7.31 22.03
C GLU A 37 -1.43 -6.97 21.98
N PHE A 38 -1.04 -6.03 21.16
CA PHE A 38 0.37 -5.61 21.03
C PHE A 38 0.92 -5.01 22.33
N PHE A 39 0.15 -4.13 22.97
CA PHE A 39 0.56 -3.39 24.18
C PHE A 39 0.15 -4.08 25.49
N LYS A 40 -0.28 -5.33 25.46
CA LYS A 40 -0.81 -6.06 26.62
C LYS A 40 0.16 -6.12 27.83
N ASN A 41 1.47 -6.02 27.59
CA ASN A 41 2.51 -6.03 28.63
C ASN A 41 2.97 -4.62 29.04
N ILE A 42 2.38 -3.57 28.47
CA ILE A 42 2.74 -2.17 28.70
C ILE A 42 1.50 -1.45 29.22
N ASP A 43 1.60 -0.77 30.34
CA ASP A 43 0.47 -0.06 30.95
C ASP A 43 0.20 1.26 30.21
N LEU A 44 -0.61 1.21 29.16
CA LEU A 44 -1.02 2.37 28.37
C LEU A 44 -2.51 2.63 28.52
N SER A 45 -2.90 3.91 28.53
CA SER A 45 -4.30 4.30 28.60
C SER A 45 -5.07 3.85 27.35
N PHE A 46 -6.33 3.47 27.50
CA PHE A 46 -7.21 3.11 26.38
C PHE A 46 -7.30 4.23 25.32
N PHE A 47 -7.29 5.49 25.76
CA PHE A 47 -7.32 6.64 24.83
C PHE A 47 -6.10 6.67 23.91
N TYR A 48 -4.94 6.27 24.40
CA TYR A 48 -3.71 6.19 23.58
C TYR A 48 -3.81 5.08 22.53
N LEU A 49 -4.33 3.91 22.89
CA LEU A 49 -4.56 2.80 21.96
C LEU A 49 -5.59 3.19 20.89
N PHE A 50 -6.64 3.88 21.28
CA PHE A 50 -7.65 4.43 20.36
C PHE A 50 -7.01 5.42 19.37
N PHE A 51 -6.18 6.34 19.85
CA PHE A 51 -5.47 7.31 19.00
C PHE A 51 -4.55 6.62 17.98
N LEU A 52 -3.77 5.62 18.41
CA LEU A 52 -2.91 4.83 17.51
C LEU A 52 -3.75 4.10 16.44
N SER A 53 -4.87 3.52 16.84
CA SER A 53 -5.78 2.85 15.92
C SER A 53 -6.36 3.83 14.88
N LEU A 54 -6.67 5.06 15.30
CA LEU A 54 -7.17 6.11 14.42
C LEU A 54 -6.11 6.52 13.36
N LEU A 55 -4.82 6.53 13.71
CA LEU A 55 -3.74 6.84 12.77
C LEU A 55 -3.57 5.75 11.69
N ASN A 56 -3.77 4.48 12.03
CA ASN A 56 -3.61 3.37 11.08
C ASN A 56 -4.85 3.16 10.19
N THR A 57 -6.04 3.44 10.70
CA THR A 57 -7.34 3.15 10.04
C THR A 57 -7.45 3.71 8.61
N PRO A 58 -7.03 4.97 8.28
CA PRO A 58 -7.17 5.51 6.93
C PRO A 58 -6.37 4.73 5.87
N SER A 59 -5.20 4.20 6.22
CA SER A 59 -4.38 3.41 5.29
C SER A 59 -5.05 2.08 4.94
N VAL A 60 -5.62 1.39 5.93
CA VAL A 60 -6.38 0.15 5.71
C VAL A 60 -7.65 0.42 4.90
N LEU A 61 -8.33 1.55 5.17
CA LEU A 61 -9.49 1.98 4.38
C LEU A 61 -9.15 2.20 2.92
N PHE A 62 -7.99 2.80 2.61
CA PHE A 62 -7.57 2.99 1.23
C PHE A 62 -7.46 1.65 0.50
N GLU A 63 -6.89 0.63 1.13
CA GLU A 63 -6.72 -0.70 0.54
C GLU A 63 -8.07 -1.36 0.20
N ILE A 64 -9.12 -1.12 0.98
CA ILE A 64 -10.45 -1.71 0.79
C ILE A 64 -11.45 -0.81 0.05
N LEU A 65 -11.04 0.38 -0.45
CA LEU A 65 -11.92 1.26 -1.23
C LEU A 65 -12.63 0.57 -2.41
N PRO A 66 -12.00 -0.36 -3.15
CA PRO A 66 -12.71 -1.10 -4.21
C PRO A 66 -13.94 -1.86 -3.69
N PHE A 67 -13.88 -2.43 -2.48
CA PHE A 67 -15.01 -3.04 -1.78
C PHE A 67 -16.10 -2.01 -1.48
N ILE A 68 -15.69 -0.86 -0.97
CA ILE A 68 -16.60 0.24 -0.61
C ILE A 68 -17.31 0.75 -1.88
N PHE A 69 -16.62 0.88 -3.00
CA PHE A 69 -17.21 1.30 -4.27
C PHE A 69 -18.18 0.26 -4.82
N LEU A 70 -17.84 -1.03 -4.74
CA LEU A 70 -18.73 -2.11 -5.16
C LEU A 70 -20.04 -2.11 -4.36
N LEU A 71 -19.94 -2.18 -3.03
CA LEU A 71 -21.10 -2.22 -2.15
C LEU A 71 -21.88 -0.90 -2.13
N GLY A 72 -21.18 0.24 -2.18
CA GLY A 72 -21.81 1.55 -2.29
C GLY A 72 -22.64 1.69 -3.57
N THR A 73 -22.14 1.15 -4.69
CA THR A 73 -22.89 1.08 -5.95
C THR A 73 -24.11 0.19 -5.82
N GLN A 74 -24.01 -0.95 -5.12
CA GLN A 74 -25.17 -1.81 -4.89
C GLN A 74 -26.23 -1.12 -4.03
N VAL A 75 -25.83 -0.48 -2.94
CA VAL A 75 -26.75 0.28 -2.06
C VAL A 75 -27.43 1.40 -2.84
N PHE A 76 -26.70 2.10 -3.73
CA PHE A 76 -27.27 3.09 -4.63
C PHE A 76 -28.36 2.48 -5.52
N PHE A 77 -28.12 1.35 -6.17
CA PHE A 77 -29.13 0.71 -7.03
C PHE A 77 -30.29 0.11 -6.24
N ILE A 78 -30.04 -0.45 -5.06
CA ILE A 78 -31.10 -0.92 -4.17
C ILE A 78 -32.07 0.22 -3.87
N HIS A 79 -31.57 1.39 -3.50
CA HIS A 79 -32.39 2.56 -3.22
C HIS A 79 -33.22 2.99 -4.45
N LEU A 80 -32.60 3.05 -5.64
CA LEU A 80 -33.34 3.40 -6.88
C LEU A 80 -34.44 2.38 -7.23
N ILE A 81 -34.18 1.09 -6.96
CA ILE A 81 -35.14 0.02 -7.24
C ILE A 81 -36.29 0.05 -6.23
N GLU A 82 -36.02 0.14 -4.94
CA GLU A 82 -37.04 0.13 -3.87
C GLU A 82 -37.98 1.34 -3.94
N LYS A 83 -37.46 2.50 -4.37
CA LYS A 83 -38.26 3.71 -4.58
C LYS A 83 -38.89 3.83 -5.96
N ASN A 84 -38.72 2.83 -6.82
CA ASN A 84 -39.18 2.85 -8.24
C ASN A 84 -38.58 4.01 -9.07
N GLU A 85 -37.55 4.70 -8.57
CA GLU A 85 -36.92 5.82 -9.26
C GLU A 85 -36.24 5.38 -10.57
N LEU A 86 -35.73 4.15 -10.60
CA LEU A 86 -35.12 3.58 -11.81
C LEU A 86 -36.12 3.45 -12.97
N GLN A 87 -37.39 3.13 -12.68
CA GLN A 87 -38.43 3.09 -13.68
C GLN A 87 -38.77 4.49 -14.19
N VAL A 88 -38.87 5.46 -13.29
CA VAL A 88 -39.10 6.87 -13.66
C VAL A 88 -38.02 7.38 -14.60
N PHE A 89 -36.75 7.05 -14.34
CA PHE A 89 -35.64 7.40 -15.23
C PHE A 89 -35.76 6.74 -16.60
N LYS A 90 -36.17 5.46 -16.69
CA LYS A 90 -36.39 4.76 -17.94
C LYS A 90 -37.52 5.42 -18.75
N TYR A 91 -38.66 5.74 -18.12
CA TYR A 91 -39.78 6.45 -18.77
C TYR A 91 -39.38 7.85 -19.24
N SER A 92 -38.42 8.49 -18.56
CA SER A 92 -37.87 9.79 -18.98
C SER A 92 -36.79 9.70 -20.08
N GLY A 93 -36.56 8.53 -20.69
CA GLY A 93 -35.60 8.32 -21.77
C GLY A 93 -34.15 8.16 -21.33
N LEU A 94 -33.91 7.96 -20.03
CA LEU A 94 -32.60 7.60 -19.49
C LEU A 94 -32.41 6.08 -19.55
N ASN A 95 -31.60 5.62 -20.51
CA ASN A 95 -31.27 4.19 -20.59
C ASN A 95 -30.20 3.79 -19.53
N ASN A 96 -30.13 2.49 -19.26
CA ASN A 96 -29.21 1.90 -18.28
C ASN A 96 -27.77 2.30 -18.55
N ILE A 97 -27.34 2.34 -19.81
CA ILE A 97 -25.95 2.70 -20.20
C ILE A 97 -25.62 4.13 -19.84
N LYS A 98 -26.55 5.07 -19.96
CA LYS A 98 -26.32 6.47 -19.55
C LYS A 98 -26.07 6.58 -18.04
N ILE A 99 -26.81 5.81 -17.23
CA ILE A 99 -26.59 5.76 -15.78
C ILE A 99 -25.21 5.19 -15.47
N ILE A 100 -24.84 4.04 -16.10
CA ILE A 100 -23.52 3.42 -15.93
C ILE A 100 -22.39 4.38 -16.31
N LYS A 101 -22.52 5.10 -17.45
CA LYS A 101 -21.51 6.07 -17.88
C LYS A 101 -21.33 7.22 -16.90
N ILE A 102 -22.43 7.75 -16.34
CA ILE A 102 -22.38 8.83 -15.36
C ILE A 102 -21.66 8.37 -14.09
N LEU A 103 -22.02 7.18 -13.55
CA LEU A 103 -21.39 6.63 -12.37
C LEU A 103 -19.93 6.27 -12.62
N GLY A 104 -19.61 5.65 -13.76
CA GLY A 104 -18.23 5.30 -14.11
C GLY A 104 -17.33 6.53 -14.24
N LEU A 105 -17.77 7.57 -14.95
CA LEU A 105 -17.00 8.82 -15.06
C LEU A 105 -16.82 9.51 -13.70
N TYR A 106 -17.87 9.53 -12.90
CA TYR A 106 -17.80 10.13 -11.57
C TYR A 106 -16.86 9.34 -10.63
N SER A 107 -16.93 7.99 -10.68
CA SER A 107 -16.01 7.14 -9.91
C SER A 107 -14.55 7.30 -10.32
N PHE A 108 -14.28 7.55 -11.61
CA PHE A 108 -12.94 7.87 -12.10
C PHE A 108 -12.40 9.17 -11.47
N ILE A 109 -13.23 10.23 -11.47
CA ILE A 109 -12.87 11.51 -10.85
C ILE A 109 -12.65 11.34 -9.35
N LEU A 110 -13.56 10.63 -8.66
CA LEU A 110 -13.38 10.30 -7.24
C LEU A 110 -12.09 9.50 -7.01
N GLY A 111 -11.79 8.53 -7.87
CA GLY A 111 -10.56 7.74 -7.79
C GLY A 111 -9.30 8.60 -7.86
N ILE A 112 -9.26 9.59 -8.74
CA ILE A 112 -8.15 10.56 -8.82
C ILE A 112 -8.04 11.36 -7.51
N ILE A 113 -9.16 11.84 -6.97
CA ILE A 113 -9.20 12.59 -5.70
C ILE A 113 -8.69 11.69 -4.55
N MET A 114 -9.12 10.42 -4.51
CA MET A 114 -8.68 9.46 -3.49
C MET A 114 -7.17 9.20 -3.57
N VAL A 115 -6.59 9.10 -4.77
CA VAL A 115 -5.14 8.91 -4.93
C VAL A 115 -4.37 10.17 -4.50
N ILE A 116 -4.79 11.35 -4.93
CA ILE A 116 -4.04 12.59 -4.67
C ILE A 116 -4.12 13.01 -3.20
N PHE A 117 -5.31 12.97 -2.61
CA PHE A 117 -5.52 13.51 -1.25
C PHE A 117 -5.58 12.40 -0.20
N PHE A 118 -6.43 11.39 -0.39
CA PHE A 118 -6.66 10.39 0.64
C PHE A 118 -5.46 9.46 0.83
N TYR A 119 -4.83 8.98 -0.25
CA TYR A 119 -3.62 8.16 -0.17
C TYR A 119 -2.47 8.89 0.53
N ASN A 120 -2.12 10.11 0.09
CA ASN A 120 -1.02 10.86 0.71
C ASN A 120 -1.32 11.21 2.18
N GLY A 121 -2.56 11.59 2.50
CA GLY A 121 -2.95 11.84 3.89
C GLY A 121 -2.87 10.58 4.76
N SER A 122 -3.36 9.46 4.26
CA SER A 122 -3.32 8.19 4.98
C SER A 122 -1.91 7.64 5.17
N SER A 123 -1.02 7.84 4.19
CA SER A 123 0.39 7.43 4.30
C SER A 123 1.14 8.20 5.39
N ILE A 124 0.92 9.51 5.50
CA ILE A 124 1.51 10.35 6.57
C ILE A 124 1.02 9.87 7.95
N LEU A 125 -0.29 9.61 8.10
CA LEU A 125 -0.85 9.11 9.35
C LEU A 125 -0.29 7.74 9.71
N LYS A 126 -0.18 6.83 8.73
CA LYS A 126 0.42 5.51 8.93
C LYS A 126 1.90 5.60 9.30
N ASN A 127 2.66 6.52 8.68
CA ASN A 127 4.05 6.74 9.05
C ASN A 127 4.17 7.16 10.53
N SER A 128 3.36 8.13 10.97
CA SER A 128 3.31 8.56 12.37
C SER A 128 2.96 7.42 13.31
N TYR A 129 1.98 6.58 12.93
CA TYR A 129 1.63 5.37 13.67
C TYR A 129 2.82 4.41 13.82
N LEU A 130 3.53 4.13 12.71
CA LEU A 130 4.67 3.22 12.71
C LEU A 130 5.83 3.75 13.55
N LEU A 131 6.13 5.05 13.48
CA LEU A 131 7.15 5.70 14.29
C LEU A 131 6.86 5.55 15.79
N ILE A 132 5.60 5.80 16.19
CA ILE A 132 5.19 5.65 17.59
C ILE A 132 5.29 4.18 18.02
N LYS A 133 4.76 3.26 17.22
CA LYS A 133 4.75 1.82 17.53
C LYS A 133 6.17 1.25 17.67
N ASN A 134 7.09 1.73 16.82
CA ASN A 134 8.49 1.32 16.84
C ASN A 134 9.21 1.68 18.14
N ASN A 135 8.86 2.80 18.78
CA ASN A 135 9.45 3.19 20.06
C ASN A 135 9.17 2.19 21.21
N TYR A 136 8.18 1.33 21.03
CA TYR A 136 7.79 0.29 22.00
C TYR A 136 8.16 -1.13 21.53
N SER A 137 8.86 -1.25 20.40
CA SER A 137 9.30 -2.54 19.87
C SER A 137 10.80 -2.70 20.04
N ASP A 138 11.23 -3.74 20.73
CA ASP A 138 12.66 -4.04 20.93
C ASP A 138 13.37 -4.41 19.60
N ASP A 139 12.62 -4.81 18.58
CA ASP A 139 13.15 -5.36 17.34
C ASP A 139 13.22 -4.35 16.17
N ASN A 140 12.76 -3.11 16.33
CA ASN A 140 12.64 -2.10 15.25
C ASN A 140 11.92 -2.61 13.97
N LYS A 141 11.09 -3.66 14.08
CA LYS A 141 10.46 -4.36 12.95
C LYS A 141 9.47 -3.52 12.15
N TYR A 142 8.93 -2.46 12.73
CA TYR A 142 7.86 -1.67 12.10
C TYR A 142 8.37 -0.61 11.14
N LEU A 143 9.63 -0.20 11.23
CA LEU A 143 10.28 0.76 10.33
C LEU A 143 11.19 0.07 9.30
N ALA A 144 11.72 -1.10 9.61
CA ALA A 144 12.68 -1.82 8.78
C ALA A 144 12.18 -3.23 8.47
N VAL A 145 12.28 -3.66 7.22
CA VAL A 145 12.27 -5.08 6.89
C VAL A 145 13.67 -5.61 7.17
N ILE A 146 13.94 -5.95 8.45
CA ILE A 146 15.10 -6.74 8.79
C ILE A 146 14.74 -8.17 8.38
N THR A 147 15.46 -8.74 7.45
CA THR A 147 15.37 -10.18 7.19
C THR A 147 15.87 -10.93 8.45
N GLU A 148 15.50 -12.20 8.61
CA GLU A 148 16.00 -13.06 9.70
C GLU A 148 17.55 -13.02 9.80
N ASN A 149 18.23 -12.58 8.73
CA ASN A 149 19.69 -12.50 8.61
C ASN A 149 20.27 -11.08 8.85
N GLY A 150 19.46 -10.10 9.29
CA GLY A 150 19.90 -8.72 9.54
C GLY A 150 19.86 -7.80 8.31
N LEU A 151 20.46 -6.62 8.47
CA LEU A 151 20.60 -5.59 7.45
C LEU A 151 21.81 -5.88 6.56
N TRP A 152 21.62 -5.87 5.25
CA TRP A 152 22.69 -5.98 4.26
C TRP A 152 22.72 -4.75 3.38
N ILE A 153 23.90 -4.11 3.25
CA ILE A 153 24.11 -2.94 2.40
C ILE A 153 25.33 -3.20 1.50
N LYS A 154 25.17 -2.97 0.20
CA LYS A 154 26.27 -2.82 -0.74
C LYS A 154 26.52 -1.34 -0.94
N ASP A 155 27.71 -0.85 -0.62
CA ASP A 155 28.10 0.55 -0.75
C ASP A 155 29.36 0.65 -1.61
N GLU A 156 29.30 1.42 -2.70
CA GLU A 156 30.44 1.62 -3.61
C GLU A 156 31.02 3.01 -3.39
N ILE A 157 32.27 3.08 -2.92
CA ILE A 157 32.96 4.34 -2.62
C ILE A 157 34.39 4.27 -3.13
N ASN A 158 34.79 5.25 -3.93
CA ASN A 158 36.17 5.39 -4.43
C ASN A 158 36.73 4.08 -4.99
N ASP A 159 35.98 3.43 -5.87
CA ASP A 159 36.36 2.19 -6.55
C ASP A 159 36.47 0.94 -5.64
N ASN A 160 36.05 1.06 -4.38
CA ASN A 160 35.91 -0.07 -3.47
C ASN A 160 34.45 -0.42 -3.26
N ILE A 161 34.17 -1.71 -3.12
CA ILE A 161 32.84 -2.25 -2.84
C ILE A 161 32.86 -2.68 -1.38
N ASN A 162 32.05 -2.02 -0.54
CA ASN A 162 31.84 -2.39 0.85
C ASN A 162 30.54 -3.19 0.98
N ILE A 163 30.64 -4.43 1.41
CA ILE A 163 29.47 -5.23 1.80
C ILE A 163 29.33 -5.13 3.31
N ILE A 164 28.29 -4.49 3.75
CA ILE A 164 28.01 -4.20 5.17
C ILE A 164 26.87 -5.10 5.62
N ASN A 165 27.11 -5.88 6.65
CA ASN A 165 26.09 -6.65 7.34
C ASN A 165 25.97 -6.12 8.77
N ALA A 166 24.77 -5.84 9.23
CA ALA A 166 24.49 -5.47 10.61
C ALA A 166 23.36 -6.37 11.14
N ARG A 167 23.53 -6.92 12.33
CA ARG A 167 22.56 -7.82 12.94
C ARG A 167 21.30 -7.09 13.40
N GLN A 168 21.47 -5.85 13.87
CA GLN A 168 20.37 -5.00 14.34
C GLN A 168 20.62 -3.53 13.98
N VAL A 169 19.54 -2.80 13.77
CA VAL A 169 19.55 -1.32 13.67
C VAL A 169 18.82 -0.79 14.90
N ASN A 170 19.53 -0.01 15.71
CA ASN A 170 18.96 0.58 16.92
C ASN A 170 19.14 2.10 16.88
N ASN A 171 18.07 2.82 16.57
CA ASN A 171 18.06 4.26 16.40
C ASN A 171 19.21 4.75 15.50
N GLU A 172 20.22 5.40 16.08
CA GLU A 172 21.35 6.00 15.36
C GLU A 172 22.51 5.02 15.12
N PHE A 173 22.39 3.77 15.59
CA PHE A 173 23.47 2.80 15.58
C PHE A 173 23.13 1.52 14.84
N LEU A 174 24.13 1.00 14.12
CA LEU A 174 24.14 -0.40 13.69
C LEU A 174 24.86 -1.23 14.76
N LEU A 175 24.30 -2.38 15.09
CA LEU A 175 24.86 -3.30 16.10
C LEU A 175 25.35 -4.60 15.45
N ASN A 176 26.47 -5.12 15.97
CA ASN A 176 27.15 -6.33 15.47
C ASN A 176 27.37 -6.26 13.95
N VAL A 177 28.20 -5.30 13.56
CA VAL A 177 28.45 -4.94 12.16
C VAL A 177 29.68 -5.66 11.64
N SER A 178 29.55 -6.23 10.45
CA SER A 178 30.68 -6.74 9.66
C SER A 178 30.71 -6.00 8.32
N ILE A 179 31.83 -5.37 8.01
CA ILE A 179 32.07 -4.64 6.77
C ILE A 179 33.17 -5.35 6.02
N THR A 180 32.83 -5.95 4.89
CA THR A 180 33.76 -6.62 4.00
C THR A 180 34.05 -5.72 2.81
N LYS A 181 35.31 -5.33 2.63
CA LYS A 181 35.75 -4.43 1.58
C LYS A 181 36.44 -5.19 0.47
N PHE A 182 35.99 -4.97 -0.75
CA PHE A 182 36.53 -5.53 -1.96
C PHE A 182 37.09 -4.40 -2.85
N ASN A 183 38.06 -4.73 -3.70
CA ASN A 183 38.47 -3.88 -4.81
C ASN A 183 37.50 -4.02 -6.01
N LYS A 184 37.78 -3.31 -7.14
CA LYS A 184 36.98 -3.42 -8.39
C LYS A 184 36.96 -4.84 -8.99
N ASP A 185 37.98 -5.61 -8.75
CA ASP A 185 38.16 -6.96 -9.29
C ASP A 185 37.54 -8.02 -8.36
N PHE A 186 36.80 -7.58 -7.33
CA PHE A 186 36.21 -8.43 -6.28
C PHE A 186 37.23 -9.20 -5.42
N ASP A 187 38.47 -8.74 -5.35
CA ASP A 187 39.43 -9.30 -4.39
C ASP A 187 39.15 -8.71 -3.00
N LEU A 188 39.26 -9.56 -1.98
CA LEU A 188 39.09 -9.15 -0.59
C LEU A 188 40.27 -8.26 -0.13
N VAL A 189 39.96 -7.04 0.27
CA VAL A 189 40.97 -6.07 0.77
C VAL A 189 41.10 -6.17 2.27
N GLU A 190 40.00 -6.07 3.00
CA GLU A 190 39.93 -6.12 4.46
C GLU A 190 38.53 -6.45 4.96
N VAL A 191 38.45 -6.96 6.20
CA VAL A 191 37.18 -7.18 6.91
C VAL A 191 37.25 -6.39 8.23
N LEU A 192 36.23 -5.55 8.44
CA LEU A 192 36.06 -4.79 9.68
C LEU A 192 34.90 -5.37 10.47
N GLN A 193 35.09 -5.66 11.72
CA GLN A 193 34.04 -6.09 12.64
C GLN A 193 33.95 -5.12 13.82
N SER A 194 32.74 -4.75 14.21
CA SER A 194 32.48 -3.86 15.34
C SER A 194 31.15 -4.18 15.99
N GLU A 195 31.08 -4.03 17.30
CA GLU A 195 29.83 -4.18 18.03
C GLU A 195 28.86 -3.03 17.76
N ARG A 196 29.40 -1.82 17.45
CA ARG A 196 28.60 -0.61 17.29
C ARG A 196 29.16 0.34 16.26
N VAL A 197 28.29 0.85 15.35
CA VAL A 197 28.62 1.83 14.33
C VAL A 197 27.58 2.95 14.35
N ASP A 198 28.02 4.21 14.48
CA ASP A 198 27.15 5.38 14.37
C ASP A 198 26.92 5.74 12.90
N ILE A 199 25.64 5.85 12.52
CA ILE A 199 25.19 6.09 11.15
C ILE A 199 24.41 7.41 10.99
N THR A 200 24.49 8.32 11.97
CA THR A 200 23.78 9.60 11.95
C THR A 200 24.13 10.47 10.75
N SER A 201 25.32 10.34 10.22
CA SER A 201 25.81 11.06 9.06
C SER A 201 26.48 10.12 8.06
N LYS A 202 26.78 10.60 6.86
CA LYS A 202 27.56 9.84 5.85
C LYS A 202 29.00 9.52 6.25
N LYS A 203 29.47 10.05 7.39
CA LYS A 203 30.74 9.70 8.02
C LYS A 203 30.44 8.78 9.20
N TRP A 204 30.43 7.49 8.94
CA TRP A 204 30.17 6.50 9.97
C TRP A 204 31.32 6.41 10.95
N LYS A 205 31.04 6.45 12.25
CA LYS A 205 32.02 6.21 13.29
C LYS A 205 31.89 4.75 13.75
N ILE A 206 32.93 3.99 13.51
CA ILE A 206 33.05 2.60 13.91
C ILE A 206 33.77 2.55 15.22
N PHE A 207 33.12 2.05 16.27
CA PHE A 207 33.71 1.96 17.62
C PHE A 207 34.43 0.62 17.80
N ASN A 208 35.63 0.67 18.33
CA ASN A 208 36.47 -0.50 18.61
C ASN A 208 36.55 -1.52 17.47
N PRO A 209 36.84 -1.09 16.22
CA PRO A 209 36.88 -2.02 15.11
C PRO A 209 38.00 -3.02 15.22
N ILE A 210 37.69 -4.27 14.94
CA ILE A 210 38.67 -5.34 14.69
C ILE A 210 38.86 -5.40 13.17
N THR A 211 40.01 -5.06 12.68
CA THR A 211 40.37 -5.09 11.26
C THR A 211 41.19 -6.34 10.97
N LEU A 212 40.74 -7.13 10.01
CA LEU A 212 41.41 -8.32 9.49
C LEU A 212 41.91 -8.01 8.06
N LYS A 213 43.22 -7.99 7.87
CA LYS A 213 43.85 -7.76 6.57
C LYS A 213 44.87 -8.86 6.28
N GLY A 214 44.54 -9.78 5.35
CA GLY A 214 45.34 -10.99 5.16
C GLY A 214 45.45 -11.80 6.48
N ASN A 215 46.68 -12.04 6.94
CA ASN A 215 46.94 -12.77 8.17
C ASN A 215 47.17 -11.83 9.39
N SER A 216 47.02 -10.52 9.26
CA SER A 216 47.20 -9.55 10.33
C SER A 216 45.84 -9.11 10.90
N GLN A 217 45.78 -9.07 12.25
CA GLN A 217 44.65 -8.51 12.97
C GLN A 217 45.11 -7.27 13.71
N SER A 218 44.36 -6.17 13.61
CA SER A 218 44.60 -4.93 14.36
C SER A 218 43.29 -4.44 14.96
N THR A 219 43.39 -3.82 16.13
CA THR A 219 42.29 -3.17 16.84
C THR A 219 42.58 -1.68 16.92
N LEU A 220 41.59 -0.86 16.66
CA LEU A 220 41.62 0.59 16.78
C LEU A 220 40.52 1.03 17.75
N ASN A 221 40.69 2.19 18.41
CA ASN A 221 39.63 2.72 19.27
C ASN A 221 38.44 3.26 18.46
N GLU A 222 38.73 3.97 17.38
CA GLU A 222 37.72 4.50 16.48
C GLU A 222 38.23 4.50 15.03
N LEU A 223 37.33 4.28 14.06
CA LEU A 223 37.61 4.40 12.65
C LEU A 223 36.46 5.16 11.97
N ILE A 224 36.79 6.11 11.09
CA ILE A 224 35.80 6.82 10.31
C ILE A 224 35.72 6.18 8.92
N LEU A 225 34.53 5.67 8.55
CA LEU A 225 34.23 5.17 7.22
C LEU A 225 33.29 6.15 6.52
N HIS A 226 33.64 6.60 5.33
CA HIS A 226 32.71 7.32 4.48
C HIS A 226 31.69 6.33 3.90
N SER A 227 30.40 6.69 3.90
CA SER A 227 29.31 5.89 3.34
C SER A 227 28.38 6.78 2.52
N ASN A 228 27.77 6.20 1.47
CA ASN A 228 26.68 6.85 0.74
C ASN A 228 25.36 6.80 1.50
N PHE A 229 25.34 6.10 2.64
CA PHE A 229 24.18 5.91 3.50
C PHE A 229 24.33 6.75 4.77
N ASP A 230 23.24 7.37 5.16
CA ASP A 230 23.00 7.96 6.45
C ASP A 230 21.76 7.33 7.11
N LEU A 231 21.48 7.69 8.35
CA LEU A 231 20.31 7.18 9.09
C LEU A 231 19.01 7.35 8.31
N GLN A 232 18.81 8.53 7.67
CA GLN A 232 17.57 8.79 6.92
C GLN A 232 17.43 7.87 5.70
N LYS A 233 18.54 7.66 4.98
CA LYS A 233 18.55 6.80 3.81
C LYS A 233 18.37 5.33 4.18
N ILE A 234 19.00 4.87 5.26
CA ILE A 234 18.81 3.52 5.78
C ILE A 234 17.36 3.33 6.21
N ASN A 235 16.78 4.22 7.00
CA ASN A 235 15.38 4.14 7.41
C ASN A 235 14.41 4.17 6.21
N SER A 236 14.72 4.91 5.15
CA SER A 236 13.90 4.93 3.93
C SER A 236 13.92 3.60 3.17
N LEU A 237 15.04 2.84 3.21
CA LEU A 237 15.13 1.52 2.58
C LEU A 237 14.20 0.49 3.23
N PHE A 238 13.88 0.68 4.49
CA PHE A 238 13.09 -0.26 5.30
C PHE A 238 11.68 0.21 5.58
N SER A 239 11.27 1.37 5.06
CA SER A 239 9.94 1.89 5.30
C SER A 239 8.86 1.02 4.64
N ASN A 240 7.75 0.85 5.34
CA ASN A 240 6.56 0.21 4.78
C ASN A 240 6.04 1.06 3.61
N LEU A 241 5.98 0.51 2.39
CA LEU A 241 5.62 1.26 1.18
C LEU A 241 4.30 2.00 1.29
N SER A 242 3.32 1.46 2.04
CA SER A 242 2.03 2.12 2.24
C SER A 242 2.07 3.27 3.27
N SER A 243 3.19 3.46 3.98
CA SER A 243 3.43 4.62 4.86
C SER A 243 4.17 5.76 4.15
N LEU A 244 4.52 5.60 2.89
CA LEU A 244 5.21 6.59 2.09
C LEU A 244 4.25 7.34 1.17
N SER A 245 4.41 8.66 1.07
CA SER A 245 3.72 9.45 0.07
C SER A 245 4.17 9.09 -1.35
N ILE A 246 3.40 9.49 -2.37
CA ILE A 246 3.78 9.24 -3.78
C ILE A 246 5.16 9.84 -4.10
N ILE A 247 5.46 11.01 -3.56
CA ILE A 247 6.75 11.70 -3.77
C ILE A 247 7.88 10.91 -3.12
N ASP A 248 7.67 10.42 -1.89
CA ASP A 248 8.66 9.63 -1.16
C ASP A 248 8.92 8.28 -1.86
N LEU A 249 7.87 7.64 -2.40
CA LEU A 249 8.00 6.41 -3.20
C LEU A 249 8.85 6.63 -4.47
N ILE A 250 8.66 7.76 -5.17
CA ILE A 250 9.46 8.09 -6.36
C ILE A 250 10.93 8.34 -5.95
N THR A 251 11.15 9.02 -4.82
CA THR A 251 12.48 9.29 -4.29
C THR A 251 13.16 7.99 -3.86
N LEU A 252 12.44 7.12 -3.14
CA LEU A 252 12.91 5.81 -2.73
C LEU A 252 13.28 4.95 -3.95
N ARG A 253 12.45 4.93 -4.99
CA ARG A 253 12.74 4.24 -6.25
C ARG A 253 14.06 4.68 -6.86
N LYS A 254 14.30 6.00 -6.94
CA LYS A 254 15.58 6.54 -7.45
C LYS A 254 16.76 6.11 -6.60
N SER A 255 16.62 6.10 -5.27
CA SER A 255 17.64 5.65 -4.34
C SER A 255 17.97 4.17 -4.53
N TYR A 256 16.96 3.29 -4.66
CA TYR A 256 17.16 1.87 -4.93
C TYR A 256 17.88 1.64 -6.26
N MET A 257 17.48 2.35 -7.33
CA MET A 257 18.17 2.25 -8.64
C MET A 257 19.62 2.67 -8.57
N SER A 258 19.96 3.74 -7.83
CA SER A 258 21.34 4.20 -7.67
C SER A 258 22.23 3.24 -6.88
N LEU A 259 21.62 2.33 -6.12
CA LEU A 259 22.28 1.34 -5.27
C LEU A 259 22.25 -0.07 -5.87
N ASN A 260 21.73 -0.22 -7.10
CA ASN A 260 21.52 -1.51 -7.75
C ASN A 260 20.64 -2.49 -6.96
N TYR A 261 19.70 -1.95 -6.18
CA TYR A 261 18.67 -2.76 -5.48
C TYR A 261 17.46 -3.02 -6.39
N SER A 262 16.77 -4.13 -6.14
CA SER A 262 15.52 -4.41 -6.83
C SER A 262 14.47 -3.34 -6.53
N VAL A 263 13.89 -2.79 -7.58
CA VAL A 263 12.79 -1.81 -7.51
C VAL A 263 11.43 -2.45 -7.76
N THR A 264 11.37 -3.76 -7.80
CA THR A 264 10.19 -4.55 -8.18
C THR A 264 8.98 -4.23 -7.31
N ASP A 265 9.15 -4.24 -5.98
CA ASP A 265 8.07 -3.94 -5.03
C ASP A 265 7.60 -2.49 -5.12
N ILE A 266 8.54 -1.55 -5.23
CA ILE A 266 8.23 -0.12 -5.35
C ILE A 266 7.48 0.14 -6.65
N ASN A 267 7.93 -0.44 -7.77
CA ASN A 267 7.25 -0.33 -9.06
C ASN A 267 5.85 -0.94 -9.01
N SER A 268 5.69 -2.10 -8.38
CA SER A 268 4.39 -2.75 -8.19
C SER A 268 3.44 -1.82 -7.41
N HIS A 269 3.92 -1.24 -6.31
CA HIS A 269 3.12 -0.33 -5.49
C HIS A 269 2.74 0.96 -6.23
N LEU A 270 3.68 1.59 -6.93
CA LEU A 270 3.42 2.78 -7.76
C LEU A 270 2.42 2.50 -8.89
N LEU A 271 2.56 1.37 -9.60
CA LEU A 271 1.63 0.97 -10.65
C LEU A 271 0.23 0.71 -10.11
N LYS A 272 0.10 0.10 -8.92
CA LYS A 272 -1.20 -0.05 -8.23
C LYS A 272 -1.84 1.32 -7.98
N ILE A 273 -1.10 2.28 -7.43
CA ILE A 273 -1.61 3.62 -7.15
C ILE A 273 -2.06 4.32 -8.43
N VAL A 274 -1.25 4.29 -9.51
CA VAL A 274 -1.57 4.93 -10.79
C VAL A 274 -2.80 4.29 -11.46
N SER A 275 -2.93 2.98 -11.40
CA SER A 275 -4.06 2.25 -11.97
C SER A 275 -5.35 2.32 -11.12
N TYR A 276 -5.24 2.80 -9.89
CA TYR A 276 -6.34 2.78 -8.91
C TYR A 276 -7.63 3.48 -9.36
N PRO A 277 -7.59 4.70 -9.98
CA PRO A 277 -8.81 5.34 -10.50
C PRO A 277 -9.54 4.48 -11.54
N VAL A 278 -8.78 3.80 -12.41
CA VAL A 278 -9.33 2.87 -13.42
C VAL A 278 -9.97 1.68 -12.72
N TYR A 279 -9.31 1.12 -11.71
CA TYR A 279 -9.83 -0.01 -10.94
C TYR A 279 -11.15 0.32 -10.25
N LEU A 280 -11.25 1.46 -9.55
CA LEU A 280 -12.50 1.90 -8.92
C LEU A 280 -13.64 2.10 -9.94
N THR A 281 -13.31 2.63 -11.11
CA THR A 281 -14.26 2.79 -12.22
C THR A 281 -14.80 1.45 -12.70
N LEU A 282 -13.90 0.49 -12.96
CA LEU A 282 -14.29 -0.83 -13.46
C LEU A 282 -15.13 -1.61 -12.45
N ILE A 283 -14.80 -1.52 -11.17
CA ILE A 283 -15.58 -2.12 -10.07
C ILE A 283 -16.98 -1.49 -9.98
N THR A 284 -17.09 -0.17 -10.08
CA THR A 284 -18.39 0.53 -10.09
C THR A 284 -19.24 0.10 -11.27
N ILE A 285 -18.67 0.04 -12.47
CA ILE A 285 -19.38 -0.41 -13.68
C ILE A 285 -19.83 -1.87 -13.53
N PHE A 286 -18.94 -2.75 -13.04
CA PHE A 286 -19.24 -4.15 -12.79
C PHE A 286 -20.39 -4.32 -11.81
N SER A 287 -20.35 -3.61 -10.68
CA SER A 287 -21.42 -3.61 -9.68
C SER A 287 -22.76 -3.13 -10.26
N ALA A 288 -22.74 -2.05 -11.06
CA ALA A 288 -23.93 -1.54 -11.73
C ALA A 288 -24.54 -2.57 -12.69
N ILE A 289 -23.72 -3.26 -13.48
CA ILE A 289 -24.16 -4.30 -14.42
C ILE A 289 -24.81 -5.46 -13.66
N ILE A 290 -24.23 -5.91 -12.57
CA ILE A 290 -24.80 -6.97 -11.72
C ILE A 290 -26.20 -6.55 -11.26
N MET A 291 -26.35 -5.32 -10.76
CA MET A 291 -27.61 -4.82 -10.24
C MET A 291 -28.69 -4.70 -11.31
N PHE A 292 -28.32 -4.32 -12.53
CA PHE A 292 -29.27 -4.32 -13.67
C PHE A 292 -29.71 -5.74 -14.10
N ASN A 293 -28.79 -6.72 -14.04
CA ASN A 293 -29.11 -8.11 -14.42
C ASN A 293 -29.96 -8.84 -13.36
N ILE A 294 -29.73 -8.59 -12.06
CA ILE A 294 -30.53 -9.18 -10.97
C ILE A 294 -31.97 -8.59 -10.97
N GLY A 295 -32.10 -7.31 -11.31
CA GLY A 295 -33.37 -6.62 -11.46
C GLY A 295 -34.21 -6.54 -10.16
N TYR A 296 -35.53 -6.46 -10.32
CA TYR A 296 -36.51 -6.28 -9.24
C TYR A 296 -36.87 -7.57 -8.49
N GLN A 297 -36.66 -8.74 -9.12
CA GLN A 297 -37.18 -10.02 -8.65
C GLN A 297 -36.47 -10.63 -7.43
N LYS A 298 -35.24 -10.19 -7.10
CA LYS A 298 -34.45 -10.76 -6.02
C LYS A 298 -34.46 -9.88 -4.78
N ASN A 299 -34.42 -10.56 -3.62
CA ASN A 299 -34.35 -9.92 -2.31
C ASN A 299 -33.07 -9.07 -2.18
N THR A 300 -33.15 -7.96 -1.44
CA THR A 300 -32.05 -7.05 -1.12
C THR A 300 -30.86 -7.79 -0.49
N PHE A 301 -31.14 -8.73 0.42
CA PHE A 301 -30.11 -9.57 1.04
C PHE A 301 -29.30 -10.37 0.00
N TYR A 302 -29.96 -11.01 -0.96
CA TYR A 302 -29.28 -11.75 -2.03
C TYR A 302 -28.35 -10.84 -2.86
N LYS A 303 -28.79 -9.61 -3.17
CA LYS A 303 -27.99 -8.64 -3.96
C LYS A 303 -26.71 -8.27 -3.22
N ILE A 304 -26.80 -7.95 -1.91
CA ILE A 304 -25.65 -7.59 -1.09
C ILE A 304 -24.70 -8.79 -0.93
N THR A 305 -25.22 -9.97 -0.60
CA THR A 305 -24.41 -11.18 -0.42
C THR A 305 -23.61 -11.53 -1.68
N LEU A 306 -24.27 -11.48 -2.86
CA LEU A 306 -23.59 -11.72 -4.13
C LEU A 306 -22.50 -10.69 -4.40
N GLY A 307 -22.71 -9.44 -4.05
CA GLY A 307 -21.67 -8.41 -4.17
C GLY A 307 -20.48 -8.64 -3.27
N ILE A 308 -20.71 -8.98 -2.01
CA ILE A 308 -19.63 -9.33 -1.07
C ILE A 308 -18.83 -10.52 -1.63
N PHE A 309 -19.51 -11.58 -2.06
CA PHE A 309 -18.87 -12.76 -2.62
C PHE A 309 -18.00 -12.44 -3.84
N LEU A 310 -18.52 -11.69 -4.80
CA LEU A 310 -17.79 -11.31 -6.01
C LEU A 310 -16.63 -10.37 -5.71
N SER A 311 -16.79 -9.44 -4.76
CA SER A 311 -15.70 -8.54 -4.39
C SER A 311 -14.54 -9.28 -3.72
N VAL A 312 -14.83 -10.29 -2.91
CA VAL A 312 -13.80 -11.17 -2.31
C VAL A 312 -13.02 -11.90 -3.41
N ILE A 313 -13.72 -12.49 -4.40
CA ILE A 313 -13.07 -13.16 -5.53
C ILE A 313 -12.16 -12.21 -6.31
N ILE A 314 -12.65 -11.02 -6.66
CA ILE A 314 -11.87 -10.03 -7.41
C ILE A 314 -10.63 -9.59 -6.59
N TYR A 315 -10.80 -9.37 -5.30
CA TYR A 315 -9.69 -9.03 -4.39
C TYR A 315 -8.61 -10.11 -4.38
N TYR A 316 -9.01 -11.38 -4.19
CA TYR A 316 -8.04 -12.48 -4.16
C TYR A 316 -7.32 -12.67 -5.50
N ILE A 317 -8.01 -12.55 -6.64
CA ILE A 317 -7.37 -12.62 -7.96
C ILE A 317 -6.36 -11.49 -8.13
N ASN A 318 -6.73 -10.27 -7.75
CA ASN A 318 -5.85 -9.11 -7.86
C ASN A 318 -4.61 -9.25 -6.95
N ASN A 319 -4.81 -9.71 -5.71
CA ASN A 319 -3.71 -9.94 -4.78
C ASN A 319 -2.79 -11.07 -5.23
N PHE A 320 -3.35 -12.21 -5.67
CA PHE A 320 -2.57 -13.34 -6.18
C PHE A 320 -1.68 -12.95 -7.36
N LEU A 321 -2.22 -12.26 -8.36
CA LEU A 321 -1.44 -11.80 -9.51
C LEU A 321 -0.36 -10.78 -9.09
N SER A 322 -0.68 -9.91 -8.15
CA SER A 322 0.29 -8.97 -7.59
C SER A 322 1.48 -9.67 -6.92
N VAL A 323 1.23 -10.70 -6.11
CA VAL A 323 2.27 -11.51 -5.46
C VAL A 323 3.13 -12.24 -6.50
N LEU A 324 2.56 -12.74 -7.58
CA LEU A 324 3.34 -13.32 -8.69
C LEU A 324 4.26 -12.30 -9.35
N GLY A 325 3.82 -11.04 -9.45
CA GLY A 325 4.62 -9.95 -10.00
C GLY A 325 5.76 -9.54 -9.07
N THR A 326 5.50 -9.39 -7.77
CA THR A 326 6.55 -9.03 -6.79
C THR A 326 7.60 -10.13 -6.65
N ASN A 327 7.19 -11.40 -6.77
CA ASN A 327 8.12 -12.54 -6.80
C ASN A 327 8.79 -12.78 -8.18
N GLU A 328 8.69 -11.83 -9.09
CA GLU A 328 9.32 -11.85 -10.44
C GLU A 328 8.95 -13.07 -11.32
N LYS A 329 7.88 -13.80 -10.96
CA LYS A 329 7.36 -14.93 -11.76
C LYS A 329 6.66 -14.46 -13.04
N ILE A 330 6.13 -13.24 -13.04
CA ILE A 330 5.55 -12.56 -14.19
C ILE A 330 5.99 -11.09 -14.17
N PRO A 331 6.06 -10.40 -15.32
CA PRO A 331 6.37 -8.98 -15.35
C PRO A 331 5.41 -8.17 -14.48
N VAL A 332 5.94 -7.24 -13.67
CA VAL A 332 5.15 -6.43 -12.72
C VAL A 332 4.00 -5.68 -13.42
N THR A 333 4.25 -5.15 -14.62
CA THR A 333 3.21 -4.48 -15.41
C THR A 333 2.04 -5.42 -15.73
N LEU A 334 2.33 -6.65 -16.17
CA LEU A 334 1.30 -7.65 -16.43
C LEU A 334 0.54 -8.02 -15.16
N SER A 335 1.22 -8.19 -14.03
CA SER A 335 0.58 -8.57 -12.76
C SER A 335 -0.47 -7.56 -12.30
N ILE A 336 -0.28 -6.28 -12.57
CA ILE A 336 -1.18 -5.20 -12.16
C ILE A 336 -2.28 -4.95 -13.21
N PHE A 337 -1.94 -4.95 -14.51
CA PHE A 337 -2.91 -4.61 -15.55
C PHE A 337 -3.77 -5.78 -16.03
N LEU A 338 -3.30 -7.03 -15.91
CA LEU A 338 -4.05 -8.21 -16.36
C LEU A 338 -5.43 -8.34 -15.68
N PRO A 339 -5.58 -8.22 -14.33
CA PRO A 339 -6.90 -8.27 -13.72
C PRO A 339 -7.80 -7.11 -14.17
N LEU A 340 -7.25 -5.93 -14.43
CA LEU A 340 -8.00 -4.78 -14.94
C LEU A 340 -8.50 -5.02 -16.37
N ILE A 341 -7.66 -5.63 -17.22
CA ILE A 341 -8.03 -5.99 -18.60
C ILE A 341 -9.14 -7.04 -18.58
N ILE A 342 -9.02 -8.08 -17.76
CA ILE A 342 -10.05 -9.12 -17.61
C ILE A 342 -11.38 -8.48 -17.17
N LEU A 343 -11.34 -7.64 -16.13
CA LEU A 343 -12.54 -6.97 -15.63
C LEU A 343 -13.15 -6.03 -16.67
N SER A 344 -12.31 -5.34 -17.45
CA SER A 344 -12.74 -4.48 -18.56
C SER A 344 -13.45 -5.27 -19.65
N ILE A 345 -12.93 -6.43 -20.06
CA ILE A 345 -13.54 -7.31 -21.06
C ILE A 345 -14.90 -7.83 -20.56
N ILE A 346 -14.96 -8.29 -19.30
CA ILE A 346 -16.21 -8.75 -18.67
C ILE A 346 -17.26 -7.63 -18.69
N ASN A 347 -16.88 -6.43 -18.29
CA ASN A 347 -17.76 -5.26 -18.28
C ASN A 347 -18.25 -4.93 -19.70
N PHE A 348 -17.34 -4.93 -20.68
CA PHE A 348 -17.66 -4.60 -22.06
C PHE A 348 -18.69 -5.59 -22.67
N ILE A 349 -18.44 -6.90 -22.53
CA ILE A 349 -19.36 -7.95 -22.99
C ILE A 349 -20.73 -7.82 -22.31
N SER A 350 -20.71 -7.55 -21.00
CA SER A 350 -21.93 -7.44 -20.20
C SER A 350 -22.77 -6.20 -20.55
N ILE A 351 -22.11 -5.08 -20.90
CA ILE A 351 -22.79 -3.86 -21.37
C ILE A 351 -23.46 -4.09 -22.72
N ILE A 352 -22.83 -4.81 -23.66
CA ILE A 352 -23.44 -5.15 -24.94
C ILE A 352 -24.73 -5.96 -24.73
N LYS A 353 -24.66 -7.02 -23.91
CA LYS A 353 -25.83 -7.84 -23.58
C LYS A 353 -26.95 -7.05 -22.87
N LEU A 354 -26.57 -6.03 -22.09
CA LEU A 354 -27.54 -5.18 -21.40
C LEU A 354 -28.23 -4.19 -22.34
N ASN A 355 -27.62 -3.87 -23.50
CA ASN A 355 -28.16 -2.97 -24.49
C ASN A 355 -29.13 -3.68 -25.44
N GLU A 356 -29.02 -5.01 -25.59
CA GLU A 356 -29.88 -5.84 -26.41
C GLU A 356 -31.21 -6.22 -25.70
N LYS A 357 -31.31 -5.99 -24.39
CA LYS A 357 -32.51 -6.18 -23.56
C LYS A 357 -33.23 -4.86 -23.34
#